data_682d995b8407d5dbbddae9931d0df2fc
#
_entry.id   682d995b8407d5dbbddae9931d0df2fc
#
_cell.length_a   1.000
_cell.length_b   1.000
_cell.length_c   1.000
_cell.angle_alpha   90.00
_cell.angle_beta   90.00
_cell.angle_gamma   90.00
#
_symmetry.space_group_name_H-M   'P 1'
#
loop_
_entity.id
_entity.type
_entity.pdbx_description
1 polymer ?
#
loop_
_entity_poly.entity_id
_entity_poly.type
_entity_poly.pdbx_seq_one_letter_code
_entity_poly.pdbx_strand_id
1 'polypeptide(L)'
;MLFRSYREKLKPSKRRNWVSPHIPLSTEAVLKSRKEVAWEPVYDPAKITDEMNAHIVRLGGGMSTQLTDPKAGGGIYLFVANGELEMQNKLLPRWSMVYVEPEEDATEIRAGAKGLELLVMQFPKDDDLPAQAAA
;
A
#
# COMPACT_ATOMS: atom_id res chain seq x y z
N MET A 1 -17.27 25.15 -19.37
CA MET A 1 -15.91 24.68 -19.24
C MET A 1 -15.89 23.20 -18.89
N LEU A 2 -15.12 22.50 -19.63
CA LEU A 2 -15.08 21.04 -19.46
C LEU A 2 -13.77 20.61 -18.84
N PHE A 3 -13.86 20.08 -17.64
CA PHE A 3 -12.75 19.38 -17.07
C PHE A 3 -12.87 17.92 -17.44
N ARG A 4 -11.88 17.43 -18.12
CA ARG A 4 -11.75 15.99 -18.22
C ARG A 4 -11.04 15.49 -16.99
N SER A 5 -11.64 14.53 -16.32
CA SER A 5 -10.98 13.89 -15.20
C SER A 5 -9.73 13.16 -15.70
N TYR A 6 -8.77 12.98 -14.81
CA TYR A 6 -7.59 12.19 -15.13
C TYR A 6 -7.97 10.80 -15.65
N ARG A 7 -9.03 10.21 -15.09
CA ARG A 7 -9.54 8.91 -15.48
C ARG A 7 -9.90 8.85 -16.96
N GLU A 8 -10.50 9.93 -17.51
CA GLU A 8 -10.89 9.98 -18.91
C GLU A 8 -9.70 10.04 -19.86
N LYS A 9 -8.56 10.51 -19.38
CA LYS A 9 -7.33 10.60 -20.16
C LYS A 9 -6.55 9.29 -20.18
N LEU A 10 -6.90 8.36 -19.32
CA LEU A 10 -6.23 7.07 -19.26
C LEU A 10 -6.76 6.13 -20.35
N LYS A 11 -5.93 5.19 -20.75
CA LYS A 11 -6.39 4.10 -21.62
C LYS A 11 -7.51 3.33 -20.92
N PRO A 12 -8.48 2.81 -21.66
CA PRO A 12 -9.58 2.03 -21.04
C PRO A 12 -9.09 0.93 -20.10
N SER A 13 -7.98 0.28 -20.40
CA SER A 13 -7.41 -0.77 -19.54
C SER A 13 -6.93 -0.25 -18.18
N LYS A 14 -6.71 1.07 -18.06
CA LYS A 14 -6.31 1.70 -16.81
C LYS A 14 -7.51 2.28 -16.05
N ARG A 15 -8.68 2.29 -16.67
CA ARG A 15 -9.90 2.82 -16.05
C ARG A 15 -10.56 1.70 -15.27
N ARG A 16 -10.49 1.79 -13.95
CA ARG A 16 -11.06 0.77 -13.11
C ARG A 16 -11.64 1.38 -11.84
N ASN A 17 -12.65 0.71 -11.35
CA ASN A 17 -13.30 1.07 -10.10
C ASN A 17 -13.53 -0.24 -9.35
N TRP A 18 -12.55 -0.60 -8.52
CA TRP A 18 -12.58 -1.86 -7.78
C TRP A 18 -12.94 -1.60 -6.33
N VAL A 19 -13.85 -2.40 -5.86
CA VAL A 19 -14.27 -2.35 -4.46
C VAL A 19 -13.70 -3.57 -3.76
N SER A 20 -13.02 -3.34 -2.64
CA SER A 20 -12.46 -4.43 -1.86
C SER A 20 -13.56 -5.23 -1.18
N PRO A 21 -13.33 -6.52 -0.91
CA PRO A 21 -14.18 -7.24 0.02
C PRO A 21 -14.05 -6.66 1.42
N HIS A 22 -14.89 -7.10 2.34
CA HIS A 22 -14.76 -6.73 3.74
C HIS A 22 -13.43 -7.22 4.29
N ILE A 23 -12.66 -6.31 4.90
CA ILE A 23 -11.36 -6.63 5.50
C ILE A 23 -11.48 -6.45 7.01
N PRO A 24 -11.57 -7.55 7.77
CA PRO A 24 -11.67 -7.44 9.22
C PRO A 24 -10.33 -7.02 9.82
N LEU A 25 -10.40 -6.18 10.84
CA LEU A 25 -9.24 -5.80 11.63
C LEU A 25 -9.21 -6.60 12.92
N SER A 26 -8.02 -6.92 13.38
CA SER A 26 -7.82 -7.68 14.61
C SER A 26 -8.01 -6.82 15.85
N THR A 27 -8.39 -7.45 16.96
CA THR A 27 -8.31 -6.79 18.27
C THR A 27 -6.84 -6.60 18.63
N GLU A 28 -6.55 -5.69 19.55
CA GLU A 28 -5.17 -5.45 19.98
C GLU A 28 -4.50 -6.72 20.53
N ALA A 29 -5.22 -7.48 21.35
CA ALA A 29 -4.68 -8.70 21.93
C ALA A 29 -4.28 -9.72 20.87
N VAL A 30 -5.12 -9.91 19.86
CA VAL A 30 -4.86 -10.84 18.76
C VAL A 30 -3.70 -10.33 17.90
N LEU A 31 -3.72 -9.04 17.57
CA LEU A 31 -2.72 -8.48 16.69
C LEU A 31 -1.32 -8.53 17.28
N LYS A 32 -1.15 -8.03 18.50
CA LYS A 32 0.18 -7.98 19.12
C LYS A 32 0.78 -9.34 19.38
N SER A 33 -0.03 -10.37 19.50
CA SER A 33 0.44 -11.74 19.78
C SER A 33 0.74 -12.54 18.51
N ARG A 34 0.54 -11.95 17.35
CA ARG A 34 0.77 -12.61 16.06
C ARG A 34 2.24 -12.99 15.91
N LYS A 35 2.49 -14.20 15.43
CA LYS A 35 3.85 -14.74 15.33
C LYS A 35 4.36 -14.87 13.90
N GLU A 36 3.51 -14.61 12.92
CA GLU A 36 3.86 -14.73 11.51
C GLU A 36 3.44 -13.47 10.77
N VAL A 37 4.26 -13.08 9.79
CA VAL A 37 3.94 -11.99 8.88
C VAL A 37 2.94 -12.51 7.87
N ALA A 38 1.87 -11.75 7.64
CA ALA A 38 0.90 -12.07 6.60
C ALA A 38 0.82 -10.93 5.59
N TRP A 39 0.86 -11.28 4.31
CA TRP A 39 0.62 -10.39 3.19
C TRP A 39 -0.60 -10.91 2.45
N GLU A 40 -1.73 -10.24 2.61
CA GLU A 40 -2.98 -10.69 2.02
C GLU A 40 -3.40 -9.73 0.90
N PRO A 41 -3.59 -10.22 -0.34
CA PRO A 41 -4.02 -9.33 -1.42
C PRO A 41 -5.45 -8.86 -1.18
N VAL A 42 -5.68 -7.57 -1.45
CA VAL A 42 -7.02 -6.97 -1.37
C VAL A 42 -7.83 -7.27 -2.63
N TYR A 43 -7.16 -7.24 -3.78
CA TYR A 43 -7.77 -7.53 -5.07
C TYR A 43 -7.18 -8.78 -5.68
N ASP A 44 -7.92 -9.41 -6.58
CA ASP A 44 -7.47 -10.62 -7.26
C ASP A 44 -6.21 -10.35 -8.09
N PRO A 45 -5.06 -10.95 -7.74
CA PRO A 45 -3.82 -10.71 -8.48
C PRO A 45 -3.92 -11.09 -9.97
N ALA A 46 -4.79 -12.03 -10.32
CA ALA A 46 -4.96 -12.44 -11.71
C ALA A 46 -5.54 -11.34 -12.60
N LYS A 47 -6.17 -10.33 -11.99
CA LYS A 47 -6.76 -9.20 -12.72
C LYS A 47 -5.80 -8.02 -12.86
N ILE A 48 -4.63 -8.10 -12.23
CA ILE A 48 -3.66 -7.00 -12.22
C ILE A 48 -2.71 -7.17 -13.40
N THR A 49 -2.65 -6.16 -14.26
CA THR A 49 -1.85 -6.19 -15.46
C THR A 49 -0.77 -5.10 -15.53
N ASP A 50 -0.74 -4.20 -14.55
CA ASP A 50 0.10 -3.00 -14.61
C ASP A 50 0.77 -2.64 -13.29
N GLU A 51 1.00 -3.60 -12.44
CA GLU A 51 1.64 -3.45 -11.13
C GLU A 51 0.80 -2.71 -10.07
N MET A 52 -0.41 -2.23 -10.42
CA MET A 52 -1.30 -1.67 -9.41
C MET A 52 -1.81 -2.78 -8.50
N ASN A 53 -1.57 -2.66 -7.20
CA ASN A 53 -2.06 -3.66 -6.26
C ASN A 53 -2.27 -3.06 -4.88
N ALA A 54 -2.93 -3.81 -4.02
CA ALA A 54 -3.10 -3.46 -2.62
C ALA A 54 -3.04 -4.74 -1.79
N HIS A 55 -2.39 -4.62 -0.63
CA HIS A 55 -2.25 -5.72 0.32
C HIS A 55 -2.55 -5.23 1.72
N ILE A 56 -3.11 -6.09 2.55
CA ILE A 56 -3.09 -5.91 3.99
C ILE A 56 -1.90 -6.70 4.53
N VAL A 57 -1.03 -6.00 5.23
CA VAL A 57 0.14 -6.60 5.89
C VAL A 57 -0.13 -6.63 7.38
N ARG A 58 0.01 -7.82 7.98
CA ARG A 58 -0.26 -8.01 9.40
C ARG A 58 1.01 -8.45 10.11
N LEU A 59 1.40 -7.69 11.13
CA LEU A 59 2.60 -7.94 11.93
C LEU A 59 2.22 -7.96 13.41
N GLY A 60 2.77 -8.92 14.14
CA GLY A 60 2.70 -8.89 15.60
C GLY A 60 3.60 -7.84 16.20
N GLY A 61 3.51 -7.63 17.50
CA GLY A 61 4.31 -6.60 18.18
C GLY A 61 5.80 -6.80 17.96
N GLY A 62 6.46 -5.75 17.52
CA GLY A 62 7.91 -5.76 17.29
C GLY A 62 8.38 -6.50 16.04
N MET A 63 7.49 -7.12 15.29
CA MET A 63 7.86 -7.82 14.06
C MET A 63 8.16 -6.85 12.94
N SER A 64 8.96 -7.28 11.98
CA SER A 64 9.31 -6.47 10.81
C SER A 64 9.20 -7.28 9.53
N THR A 65 9.07 -6.56 8.42
CA THR A 65 9.10 -7.15 7.08
C THR A 65 9.64 -6.13 6.10
N GLN A 66 10.10 -6.63 4.96
CA GLN A 66 10.57 -5.77 3.89
C GLN A 66 9.39 -5.25 3.09
N LEU A 67 9.35 -3.93 2.87
CA LEU A 67 8.34 -3.34 2.00
C LEU A 67 8.61 -3.72 0.55
N THR A 68 7.55 -3.79 -0.24
CA THR A 68 7.68 -3.95 -1.70
C THR A 68 8.57 -2.85 -2.29
N ASP A 69 9.34 -3.18 -3.31
CA ASP A 69 10.19 -2.19 -3.97
C ASP A 69 9.31 -1.12 -4.63
N PRO A 70 9.44 0.15 -4.23
CA PRO A 70 8.62 1.22 -4.81
C PRO A 70 8.91 1.45 -6.29
N LYS A 71 10.07 1.02 -6.78
CA LYS A 71 10.44 1.14 -8.19
C LYS A 71 9.68 0.18 -9.10
N ALA A 72 9.01 -0.81 -8.53
CA ALA A 72 8.20 -1.77 -9.31
C ALA A 72 6.96 -1.12 -9.91
N GLY A 73 6.49 0.00 -9.36
CA GLY A 73 5.30 0.70 -9.83
C GLY A 73 5.48 2.21 -9.75
N GLY A 74 4.39 2.92 -9.58
CA GLY A 74 4.34 4.38 -9.47
C GLY A 74 4.43 4.91 -8.04
N GLY A 75 5.10 4.18 -7.15
CA GLY A 75 5.17 4.53 -5.74
C GLY A 75 4.16 3.79 -4.90
N ILE A 76 4.24 3.99 -3.60
CA ILE A 76 3.45 3.23 -2.63
C ILE A 76 2.86 4.16 -1.60
N TYR A 77 1.55 4.01 -1.32
CA TYR A 77 0.92 4.57 -0.13
C TYR A 77 0.81 3.51 0.94
N LEU A 78 1.14 3.92 2.16
CA LEU A 78 0.95 3.11 3.36
C LEU A 78 -0.10 3.78 4.22
N PHE A 79 -1.06 3.01 4.71
CA PHE A 79 -2.07 3.50 5.63
C PHE A 79 -2.13 2.60 6.86
N VAL A 80 -1.90 3.19 8.03
CA VAL A 80 -1.94 2.44 9.30
C VAL A 80 -3.40 2.23 9.68
N ALA A 81 -3.92 1.06 9.40
CA ALA A 81 -5.32 0.73 9.69
C ALA A 81 -5.51 0.31 11.14
N ASN A 82 -4.49 -0.27 11.76
CA ASN A 82 -4.56 -0.75 13.13
C ASN A 82 -3.15 -0.87 13.70
N GLY A 83 -3.00 -0.66 15.01
CA GLY A 83 -1.71 -0.76 15.67
C GLY A 83 -0.81 0.44 15.40
N GLU A 84 0.45 0.20 15.22
CA GLU A 84 1.48 1.22 15.09
C GLU A 84 2.54 0.81 14.07
N LEU A 85 2.94 1.75 13.22
CA LEU A 85 4.03 1.55 12.26
C LEU A 85 5.28 2.26 12.75
N GLU A 86 6.38 1.54 12.85
CA GLU A 86 7.70 2.13 13.10
C GLU A 86 8.46 2.16 11.78
N MET A 87 8.81 3.34 11.34
CA MET A 87 9.49 3.56 10.08
C MET A 87 10.37 4.80 10.20
N GLN A 88 11.64 4.68 9.75
CA GLN A 88 12.61 5.78 9.81
C GLN A 88 12.73 6.40 11.20
N ASN A 89 12.76 5.55 12.22
CA ASN A 89 12.87 5.95 13.64
C ASN A 89 11.67 6.76 14.15
N LYS A 90 10.54 6.69 13.47
CA LYS A 90 9.30 7.32 13.91
C LYS A 90 8.25 6.26 14.18
N LEU A 91 7.50 6.48 15.26
CA LEU A 91 6.36 5.63 15.58
C LEU A 91 5.09 6.33 15.12
N LEU A 92 4.42 5.74 14.14
CA LEU A 92 3.24 6.33 13.53
C LEU A 92 1.99 5.62 14.04
N PRO A 93 1.05 6.37 14.62
CA PRO A 93 -0.16 5.77 15.19
C PRO A 93 -1.17 5.40 14.10
N ARG A 94 -2.25 4.75 14.53
CA ARG A 94 -3.39 4.45 13.68
C ARG A 94 -3.84 5.68 12.90
N TRP A 95 -4.23 5.48 11.67
CA TRP A 95 -4.70 6.50 10.72
C TRP A 95 -3.58 7.33 10.06
N SER A 96 -2.33 7.06 10.39
CA SER A 96 -1.20 7.71 9.71
C SER A 96 -1.09 7.21 8.27
N MET A 97 -0.65 8.11 7.39
CA MET A 97 -0.38 7.78 5.99
C MET A 97 1.06 8.14 5.64
N VAL A 98 1.67 7.29 4.81
CA VAL A 98 3.02 7.53 4.30
C VAL A 98 2.99 7.32 2.79
N TYR A 99 3.64 8.21 2.06
CA TYR A 99 3.87 8.03 0.63
C TYR A 99 5.35 7.74 0.39
N VAL A 100 5.64 6.65 -0.31
CA VAL A 100 6.99 6.28 -0.71
C VAL A 100 7.10 6.49 -2.21
N GLU A 101 7.99 7.39 -2.61
CA GLU A 101 8.16 7.75 -4.01
C GLU A 101 8.77 6.60 -4.81
N PRO A 102 8.48 6.49 -6.12
CA PRO A 102 8.96 5.38 -6.91
C PRO A 102 10.49 5.35 -7.08
N GLU A 103 11.17 6.45 -6.85
CA GLU A 103 12.63 6.53 -6.92
C GLU A 103 13.33 6.01 -5.68
N GLU A 104 12.60 5.81 -4.59
CA GLU A 104 13.20 5.40 -3.33
C GLU A 104 13.53 3.91 -3.31
N ASP A 105 14.51 3.56 -2.50
CA ASP A 105 14.87 2.17 -2.30
C ASP A 105 13.83 1.47 -1.42
N ALA A 106 13.73 0.16 -1.57
CA ALA A 106 12.90 -0.64 -0.69
C ALA A 106 13.36 -0.49 0.76
N THR A 107 12.41 -0.39 1.66
CA THR A 107 12.72 -0.17 3.07
C THR A 107 12.04 -1.21 3.95
N GLU A 108 12.58 -1.39 5.14
CA GLU A 108 11.98 -2.26 6.14
C GLU A 108 10.92 -1.48 6.91
N ILE A 109 9.81 -2.15 7.19
CA ILE A 109 8.77 -1.64 8.09
C ILE A 109 8.69 -2.54 9.31
N ARG A 110 8.37 -1.94 10.44
CA ARG A 110 8.30 -2.65 11.72
C ARG A 110 7.01 -2.28 12.44
N ALA A 111 6.43 -3.24 13.12
CA ALA A 111 5.30 -2.98 14.00
C ALA A 111 5.81 -2.45 15.34
N GLY A 112 5.09 -1.51 15.92
CA GLY A 112 5.26 -1.16 17.33
C GLY A 112 4.78 -2.27 18.25
N ALA A 113 4.79 -2.02 19.55
CA ALA A 113 4.43 -3.03 20.54
C ALA A 113 3.00 -3.57 20.38
N LYS A 114 2.11 -2.76 19.83
CA LYS A 114 0.70 -3.13 19.64
C LYS A 114 0.46 -4.00 18.40
N GLY A 115 1.48 -4.25 17.61
CA GLY A 115 1.34 -4.87 16.32
C GLY A 115 0.96 -3.87 15.24
N LEU A 116 0.69 -4.35 14.04
CA LEU A 116 0.40 -3.48 12.90
C LEU A 116 -0.48 -4.21 11.90
N GLU A 117 -1.54 -3.54 11.47
CA GLU A 117 -2.27 -3.90 10.25
C GLU A 117 -2.16 -2.71 9.30
N LEU A 118 -1.42 -2.91 8.23
CA LEU A 118 -1.02 -1.86 7.30
C LEU A 118 -1.62 -2.13 5.93
N LEU A 119 -2.29 -1.13 5.38
CA LEU A 119 -2.73 -1.18 4.00
C LEU A 119 -1.59 -0.66 3.12
N VAL A 120 -1.09 -1.50 2.23
CA VAL A 120 -0.01 -1.17 1.29
C VAL A 120 -0.62 -1.08 -0.08
N MET A 121 -0.61 0.11 -0.67
CA MET A 121 -1.22 0.38 -1.98
C MET A 121 -0.14 0.82 -2.96
N GLN A 122 0.07 0.02 -3.99
CA GLN A 122 1.04 0.33 -5.04
C GLN A 122 0.34 0.93 -6.25
N PHE A 123 0.84 2.07 -6.70
CA PHE A 123 0.34 2.69 -7.91
C PHE A 123 0.80 1.95 -9.16
N PRO A 124 0.05 2.03 -10.26
CA PRO A 124 0.46 1.41 -11.51
C PRO A 124 1.71 2.09 -12.08
N LYS A 125 2.38 1.38 -12.97
CA LYS A 125 3.48 1.97 -13.72
C LYS A 125 3.00 3.10 -14.61
N ASP A 126 3.88 4.05 -14.84
CA ASP A 126 3.61 5.31 -15.48
C ASP A 126 3.86 5.30 -16.99
N ASP A 127 4.10 4.14 -17.58
CA ASP A 127 4.48 3.99 -18.98
C ASP A 127 3.37 4.33 -19.98
N ASP A 128 2.12 4.41 -19.51
CA ASP A 128 0.97 4.79 -20.34
C ASP A 128 0.57 6.24 -20.18
N LEU A 129 1.31 7.03 -19.43
CA LEU A 129 0.99 8.44 -19.25
C LEU A 129 1.39 9.23 -20.48
N PRO A 130 0.65 10.34 -20.78
CA PRO A 130 0.97 11.17 -21.90
C PRO A 130 2.37 11.78 -21.82
N ALA A 131 2.94 12.09 -22.98
CA ALA A 131 4.31 12.58 -23.10
C ALA A 131 4.57 13.91 -22.39
N GLN A 132 3.54 14.68 -22.05
CA GLN A 132 3.73 15.90 -21.31
C GLN A 132 4.40 15.65 -19.95
N ALA A 133 4.36 14.44 -19.48
CA ALA A 133 5.10 14.09 -18.29
C ALA A 133 6.59 14.38 -18.44
N ALA A 134 7.07 14.48 -19.66
CA ALA A 134 8.46 14.77 -19.96
C ALA A 134 8.76 16.28 -20.03
N ALA A 135 7.75 17.08 -20.03
CA ALA A 135 7.94 18.53 -20.17
C ALA A 135 8.45 19.18 -18.88
#